data_3a9b0d24f918f425beda82893d87ca04
#
_entry.id   3a9b0d24f918f425beda82893d87ca04
#
_cell.length_a   1.000
_cell.length_b   1.000
_cell.length_c   1.000
_cell.angle_alpha   90.00
_cell.angle_beta   90.00
_cell.angle_gamma   90.00
#
_symmetry.space_group_name_H-M   'P 1'
#
loop_
_entity.id
_entity.type
_entity.pdbx_description
1 polymer ?
#
loop_
_entity_poly.entity_id
_entity_poly.type
_entity_poly.pdbx_seq_one_letter_code
_entity_poly.pdbx_strand_id
1 'polypeptide(L)'
;MLQFGKIAIVGAGNVAYTLCKILKDKEINPYCVYVRDSAKAEKMRQDLDVETVSDYEKVLKSDFLIIAVRDDEVSEVASHLVDYKGLAVHTSGTKPSEVLNRIERYGVFYPLQTMSKDRAISFDDVPLLIYANSPEDLIRLHGFASTLSSKVEYCGDEQRKAIHLAAVYVSNFTNVMLGVGDKLLKDNGLKLEVMKPLIEEMIKKSFETSPEEALTGPARRGDFATIAEHEKMLADNPDELAIYMILTDYILEKYQKNEKL
;
A
#
# COMPACT_ATOMS: atom_id res chain seq x y z
N MET A 1 -20.38 -9.25 21.15
CA MET A 1 -19.60 -8.05 21.50
C MET A 1 -18.17 -8.30 21.11
N LEU A 2 -17.60 -7.45 20.29
CA LEU A 2 -16.24 -7.63 19.77
C LEU A 2 -15.22 -7.63 20.91
N GLN A 3 -14.38 -8.64 20.92
CA GLN A 3 -13.37 -8.98 21.93
C GLN A 3 -12.19 -7.99 22.00
N PHE A 4 -12.24 -6.86 21.22
CA PHE A 4 -11.08 -5.98 21.02
C PHE A 4 -11.11 -4.71 21.88
N GLY A 5 -12.23 -4.45 22.59
CA GLY A 5 -12.40 -3.27 23.42
C GLY A 5 -12.52 -1.97 22.58
N LYS A 6 -12.01 -0.87 23.14
CA LYS A 6 -12.03 0.45 22.51
C LYS A 6 -10.89 0.58 21.48
N ILE A 7 -11.23 0.76 20.22
CA ILE A 7 -10.26 0.92 19.13
C ILE A 7 -10.06 2.40 18.85
N ALA A 8 -8.84 2.91 18.98
CA ALA A 8 -8.47 4.25 18.56
C ALA A 8 -7.60 4.21 17.29
N ILE A 9 -7.65 5.29 16.50
CA ILE A 9 -6.81 5.48 15.34
C ILE A 9 -6.06 6.80 15.48
N VAL A 10 -4.76 6.83 15.15
CA VAL A 10 -3.97 8.05 15.04
C VAL A 10 -3.66 8.30 13.57
N GLY A 11 -4.13 9.43 13.05
CA GLY A 11 -3.91 9.83 11.66
C GLY A 11 -5.18 10.25 10.92
N ALA A 12 -5.00 10.97 9.82
CA ALA A 12 -6.08 11.43 8.93
C ALA A 12 -5.69 11.30 7.44
N GLY A 13 -4.72 10.42 7.12
CA GLY A 13 -4.31 10.08 5.76
C GLY A 13 -5.28 9.08 5.10
N ASN A 14 -4.92 8.64 3.88
CA ASN A 14 -5.75 7.68 3.14
C ASN A 14 -5.97 6.39 3.91
N VAL A 15 -4.92 5.86 4.56
CA VAL A 15 -4.99 4.62 5.35
C VAL A 15 -5.95 4.77 6.53
N ALA A 16 -5.78 5.82 7.36
CA ALA A 16 -6.66 6.07 8.50
C ALA A 16 -8.12 6.23 8.07
N TYR A 17 -8.36 7.01 7.01
CA TYR A 17 -9.70 7.26 6.48
C TYR A 17 -10.36 5.97 5.97
N THR A 18 -9.61 5.17 5.20
CA THR A 18 -10.09 3.88 4.69
C THR A 18 -10.37 2.89 5.83
N LEU A 19 -9.47 2.81 6.82
CA LEU A 19 -9.68 1.94 7.99
C LEU A 19 -10.94 2.32 8.77
N CYS A 20 -11.20 3.61 8.97
CA CYS A 20 -12.45 4.05 9.61
C CYS A 20 -13.68 3.58 8.83
N LYS A 21 -13.68 3.69 7.49
CA LYS A 21 -14.78 3.17 6.65
C LYS A 21 -14.95 1.66 6.83
N ILE A 22 -13.87 0.90 6.65
CA ILE A 22 -13.90 -0.57 6.74
C ILE A 22 -14.39 -1.04 8.12
N LEU A 23 -13.93 -0.39 9.19
CA LEU A 23 -14.39 -0.72 10.54
C LEU A 23 -15.90 -0.48 10.67
N LYS A 24 -16.40 0.66 10.19
CA LYS A 24 -17.85 0.96 10.22
C LYS A 24 -18.67 -0.01 9.38
N ASP A 25 -18.19 -0.41 8.20
CA ASP A 25 -18.84 -1.41 7.35
C ASP A 25 -18.94 -2.79 8.04
N LYS A 26 -18.02 -3.07 8.97
CA LYS A 26 -18.04 -4.27 9.83
C LYS A 26 -18.74 -4.02 11.19
N GLU A 27 -19.50 -2.93 11.32
CA GLU A 27 -20.22 -2.53 12.56
C GLU A 27 -19.28 -2.29 13.77
N ILE A 28 -18.01 -1.96 13.49
CA ILE A 28 -16.99 -1.62 14.49
C ILE A 28 -16.81 -0.10 14.50
N ASN A 29 -17.35 0.58 15.49
CA ASN A 29 -17.17 2.02 15.61
C ASN A 29 -15.83 2.34 16.29
N PRO A 30 -14.93 3.14 15.64
CA PRO A 30 -13.75 3.65 16.33
C PRO A 30 -14.15 4.43 17.60
N TYR A 31 -13.46 4.15 18.70
CA TYR A 31 -13.65 4.87 19.96
C TYR A 31 -13.30 6.35 19.85
N CYS A 32 -12.20 6.64 19.16
CA CYS A 32 -11.82 7.99 18.75
C CYS A 32 -10.76 7.93 17.63
N VAL A 33 -10.63 9.04 16.90
CA VAL A 33 -9.59 9.26 15.91
C VAL A 33 -8.80 10.50 16.29
N TYR A 34 -7.50 10.35 16.56
CA TYR A 34 -6.62 11.48 16.81
C TYR A 34 -6.24 12.15 15.48
N VAL A 35 -6.52 13.44 15.37
CA VAL A 35 -6.23 14.24 14.18
C VAL A 35 -5.68 15.60 14.59
N ARG A 36 -4.42 15.88 14.24
CA ARG A 36 -3.76 17.16 14.56
C ARG A 36 -4.34 18.35 13.77
N ASP A 37 -4.68 18.12 12.53
CA ASP A 37 -5.23 19.13 11.61
C ASP A 37 -6.73 19.27 11.78
N SER A 38 -7.20 20.45 12.21
CA SER A 38 -8.61 20.70 12.51
C SER A 38 -9.53 20.59 11.28
N ALA A 39 -9.06 20.97 10.09
CA ALA A 39 -9.85 20.86 8.87
C ALA A 39 -10.04 19.39 8.45
N LYS A 40 -8.99 18.58 8.58
CA LYS A 40 -9.09 17.13 8.36
C LYS A 40 -9.96 16.45 9.43
N ALA A 41 -9.87 16.90 10.68
CA ALA A 41 -10.71 16.39 11.76
C ALA A 41 -12.20 16.64 11.48
N GLU A 42 -12.54 17.88 11.08
CA GLU A 42 -13.91 18.23 10.72
C GLU A 42 -14.42 17.39 9.54
N LYS A 43 -13.60 17.25 8.50
CA LYS A 43 -13.95 16.41 7.34
C LYS A 43 -14.20 14.95 7.75
N MET A 44 -13.36 14.36 8.61
CA MET A 44 -13.57 12.99 9.09
C MET A 44 -14.85 12.83 9.90
N ARG A 45 -15.21 13.82 10.74
CA ARG A 45 -16.49 13.82 11.46
C ARG A 45 -17.68 13.82 10.51
N GLN A 46 -17.66 14.72 9.53
CA GLN A 46 -18.75 14.87 8.56
C GLN A 46 -18.90 13.65 7.65
N ASP A 47 -17.79 13.14 7.10
CA ASP A 47 -17.82 12.06 6.11
C ASP A 47 -18.03 10.67 6.75
N LEU A 48 -17.52 10.47 7.96
CA LEU A 48 -17.42 9.15 8.58
C LEU A 48 -18.19 9.01 9.89
N ASP A 49 -18.76 10.11 10.41
CA ASP A 49 -19.46 10.10 11.70
C ASP A 49 -18.61 9.41 12.78
N VAL A 50 -17.36 9.85 12.94
CA VAL A 50 -16.40 9.37 13.95
C VAL A 50 -16.04 10.49 14.90
N GLU A 51 -15.82 10.16 16.16
CA GLU A 51 -15.33 11.13 17.13
C GLU A 51 -13.86 11.43 16.88
N THR A 52 -13.51 12.70 16.65
CA THR A 52 -12.12 13.13 16.48
C THR A 52 -11.63 13.88 17.71
N VAL A 53 -10.38 13.67 18.09
CA VAL A 53 -9.70 14.31 19.23
C VAL A 53 -8.37 14.93 18.78
N SER A 54 -7.92 15.95 19.51
CA SER A 54 -6.65 16.66 19.24
C SER A 54 -5.60 16.46 20.34
N ASP A 55 -5.90 15.66 21.35
CA ASP A 55 -5.00 15.28 22.44
C ASP A 55 -4.93 13.76 22.60
N TYR A 56 -3.91 13.28 23.30
CA TYR A 56 -3.70 11.85 23.53
C TYR A 56 -4.44 11.29 24.75
N GLU A 57 -5.07 12.12 25.59
CA GLU A 57 -5.72 11.65 26.83
C GLU A 57 -6.79 10.59 26.56
N LYS A 58 -7.59 10.80 25.51
CA LYS A 58 -8.60 9.85 25.11
C LYS A 58 -8.02 8.63 24.41
N VAL A 59 -6.99 8.82 23.58
CA VAL A 59 -6.27 7.73 22.91
C VAL A 59 -5.70 6.76 23.92
N LEU A 60 -5.07 7.25 25.00
CA LEU A 60 -4.48 6.45 26.07
C LEU A 60 -5.52 5.57 26.82
N LYS A 61 -6.80 5.84 26.71
CA LYS A 61 -7.91 5.05 27.30
C LYS A 61 -8.44 3.97 26.36
N SER A 62 -7.84 3.79 25.18
CA SER A 62 -8.20 2.72 24.26
C SER A 62 -7.50 1.40 24.61
N ASP A 63 -8.06 0.29 24.15
CA ASP A 63 -7.53 -1.06 24.35
C ASP A 63 -6.69 -1.54 23.17
N PHE A 64 -6.95 -0.95 21.98
CA PHE A 64 -6.26 -1.24 20.74
C PHE A 64 -6.07 0.07 19.96
N LEU A 65 -4.86 0.31 19.49
CA LEU A 65 -4.47 1.54 18.81
C LEU A 65 -3.84 1.25 17.46
N ILE A 66 -4.35 1.88 16.39
CA ILE A 66 -3.79 1.82 15.04
C ILE A 66 -3.16 3.16 14.70
N ILE A 67 -1.84 3.17 14.49
CA ILE A 67 -1.06 4.35 14.11
C ILE A 67 -0.93 4.35 12.57
N ALA A 68 -1.74 5.18 11.92
CA ALA A 68 -1.86 5.31 10.48
C ALA A 68 -1.45 6.72 10.00
N VAL A 69 -0.23 7.10 10.34
CA VAL A 69 0.44 8.36 9.96
C VAL A 69 1.52 8.09 8.91
N ARG A 70 2.17 9.15 8.43
CA ARG A 70 3.35 9.00 7.56
C ARG A 70 4.49 8.30 8.30
N ASP A 71 5.34 7.61 7.55
CA ASP A 71 6.45 6.84 8.11
C ASP A 71 7.41 7.68 8.97
N ASP A 72 7.65 8.93 8.58
CA ASP A 72 8.50 9.88 9.32
C ASP A 72 7.87 10.37 10.64
N GLU A 73 6.54 10.27 10.78
CA GLU A 73 5.81 10.70 11.98
C GLU A 73 5.61 9.58 13.02
N VAL A 74 5.84 8.29 12.66
CA VAL A 74 5.55 7.15 13.57
C VAL A 74 6.33 7.24 14.88
N SER A 75 7.63 7.61 14.82
CA SER A 75 8.47 7.74 16.02
C SER A 75 8.02 8.88 16.94
N GLU A 76 7.56 10.00 16.37
CA GLU A 76 7.01 11.13 17.12
C GLU A 76 5.74 10.68 17.87
N VAL A 77 4.80 10.04 17.16
CA VAL A 77 3.57 9.51 17.75
C VAL A 77 3.90 8.53 18.88
N ALA A 78 4.85 7.61 18.67
CA ALA A 78 5.25 6.65 19.69
C ALA A 78 5.77 7.32 20.97
N SER A 79 6.42 8.47 20.86
CA SER A 79 6.92 9.21 22.03
C SER A 79 5.82 9.75 22.96
N HIS A 80 4.62 9.99 22.45
CA HIS A 80 3.45 10.41 23.23
C HIS A 80 2.69 9.24 23.87
N LEU A 81 3.07 8.00 23.59
CA LEU A 81 2.35 6.79 23.96
C LEU A 81 3.12 5.89 24.95
N VAL A 82 4.16 6.41 25.60
CA VAL A 82 5.01 5.62 26.52
C VAL A 82 4.21 4.95 27.63
N ASP A 83 3.17 5.61 28.13
CA ASP A 83 2.29 5.08 29.20
C ASP A 83 1.10 4.27 28.67
N TYR A 84 1.01 4.04 27.36
CA TYR A 84 -0.10 3.30 26.77
C TYR A 84 -0.05 1.81 27.19
N LYS A 85 -1.18 1.28 27.64
CA LYS A 85 -1.29 -0.09 28.16
C LYS A 85 -1.99 -1.08 27.23
N GLY A 86 -2.64 -0.55 26.19
CA GLY A 86 -3.25 -1.39 25.16
C GLY A 86 -2.22 -1.90 24.13
N LEU A 87 -2.68 -2.62 23.13
CA LEU A 87 -1.87 -3.01 21.99
C LEU A 87 -1.81 -1.88 20.96
N ALA A 88 -0.63 -1.35 20.66
CA ALA A 88 -0.39 -0.36 19.63
C ALA A 88 0.23 -1.00 18.39
N VAL A 89 -0.33 -0.73 17.20
CA VAL A 89 0.22 -1.19 15.93
C VAL A 89 0.40 -0.04 14.96
N HIS A 90 1.47 -0.07 14.14
CA HIS A 90 1.60 0.86 13.03
C HIS A 90 1.26 0.20 11.69
N THR A 91 0.95 1.02 10.68
CA THR A 91 0.57 0.54 9.34
C THR A 91 1.67 0.75 8.29
N SER A 92 2.90 1.04 8.68
CA SER A 92 4.02 1.27 7.76
C SER A 92 4.53 -0.03 7.14
N GLY A 93 4.76 -0.02 5.83
CA GLY A 93 5.43 -1.10 5.11
C GLY A 93 6.94 -1.15 5.32
N THR A 94 7.56 -0.03 5.72
CA THR A 94 9.04 0.11 5.78
C THR A 94 9.60 0.22 7.19
N LYS A 95 8.84 0.81 8.14
CA LYS A 95 9.34 1.00 9.51
C LYS A 95 9.43 -0.33 10.25
N PRO A 96 10.51 -0.57 11.01
CA PRO A 96 10.59 -1.75 11.86
C PRO A 96 9.55 -1.68 12.99
N SER A 97 9.11 -2.84 13.45
CA SER A 97 8.17 -2.93 14.58
C SER A 97 8.71 -2.27 15.84
N GLU A 98 10.03 -2.34 16.08
CA GLU A 98 10.73 -1.76 17.21
C GLU A 98 10.65 -0.23 17.29
N VAL A 99 10.18 0.46 16.27
CA VAL A 99 9.90 1.92 16.36
C VAL A 99 8.91 2.22 17.50
N LEU A 100 8.10 1.23 17.89
CA LEU A 100 7.15 1.28 18.99
C LEU A 100 7.66 0.65 20.32
N ASN A 101 8.94 0.31 20.44
CA ASN A 101 9.49 -0.44 21.57
C ASN A 101 9.43 0.26 22.95
N ARG A 102 9.07 1.55 22.98
CA ARG A 102 8.76 2.27 24.23
C ARG A 102 7.38 1.94 24.79
N ILE A 103 6.54 1.30 23.99
CA ILE A 103 5.21 0.82 24.36
C ILE A 103 5.37 -0.68 24.70
N GLU A 104 4.80 -1.11 25.78
CA GLU A 104 4.95 -2.48 26.29
C GLU A 104 4.40 -3.52 25.29
N ARG A 105 3.24 -3.23 24.68
CA ARG A 105 2.51 -4.11 23.76
C ARG A 105 2.41 -3.45 22.40
N TYR A 106 3.18 -3.93 21.43
CA TYR A 106 3.26 -3.32 20.12
C TYR A 106 3.36 -4.32 18.99
N GLY A 107 3.08 -3.83 17.78
CA GLY A 107 3.15 -4.63 16.58
C GLY A 107 2.95 -3.85 15.31
N VAL A 108 2.61 -4.58 14.26
CA VAL A 108 2.36 -4.07 12.92
C VAL A 108 1.05 -4.63 12.40
N PHE A 109 0.27 -3.78 11.76
CA PHE A 109 -0.92 -4.11 11.01
C PHE A 109 -0.82 -3.44 9.63
N TYR A 110 -0.31 -4.16 8.65
CA TYR A 110 -0.01 -3.63 7.32
C TYR A 110 -0.96 -4.21 6.26
N PRO A 111 -2.01 -3.47 5.86
CA PRO A 111 -2.83 -3.86 4.72
C PRO A 111 -2.06 -3.66 3.41
N LEU A 112 -1.87 -4.74 2.64
CA LEU A 112 -1.18 -4.70 1.35
C LEU A 112 -2.18 -4.28 0.25
N GLN A 113 -2.47 -2.98 0.20
CA GLN A 113 -3.42 -2.41 -0.75
C GLN A 113 -3.12 -0.93 -1.04
N THR A 114 -3.50 -0.48 -2.24
CA THR A 114 -3.56 0.94 -2.56
C THR A 114 -4.84 1.55 -1.99
N MET A 115 -4.72 2.66 -1.27
CA MET A 115 -5.85 3.30 -0.60
C MET A 115 -5.99 4.77 -1.02
N SER A 116 -7.21 5.17 -1.34
CA SER A 116 -7.57 6.58 -1.55
C SER A 116 -8.91 6.86 -0.87
N LYS A 117 -9.08 8.10 -0.38
CA LYS A 117 -10.29 8.51 0.35
C LYS A 117 -11.55 8.43 -0.51
N ASP A 118 -11.39 8.68 -1.82
CA ASP A 118 -12.50 8.84 -2.76
C ASP A 118 -12.93 7.49 -3.39
N ARG A 119 -12.22 6.40 -3.07
CA ARG A 119 -12.54 5.07 -3.58
C ARG A 119 -12.88 4.13 -2.44
N ALA A 120 -14.09 3.58 -2.46
CA ALA A 120 -14.46 2.48 -1.59
C ALA A 120 -13.73 1.20 -2.03
N ILE A 121 -13.12 0.51 -1.07
CA ILE A 121 -12.50 -0.81 -1.26
C ILE A 121 -13.04 -1.75 -0.19
N SER A 122 -13.29 -3.01 -0.56
CA SER A 122 -13.49 -4.07 0.42
C SER A 122 -12.14 -4.60 0.89
N PHE A 123 -12.07 -5.02 2.16
CA PHE A 123 -10.91 -5.72 2.70
C PHE A 123 -11.05 -7.24 2.65
N ASP A 124 -12.17 -7.78 2.20
CA ASP A 124 -12.47 -9.22 2.31
C ASP A 124 -11.34 -10.12 1.78
N ASP A 125 -10.64 -9.70 0.72
CA ASP A 125 -9.51 -10.41 0.09
C ASP A 125 -8.17 -9.64 0.16
N VAL A 126 -8.09 -8.54 0.91
CA VAL A 126 -6.84 -7.79 1.06
C VAL A 126 -5.89 -8.54 1.99
N PRO A 127 -4.65 -8.85 1.59
CA PRO A 127 -3.68 -9.42 2.50
C PRO A 127 -3.38 -8.44 3.65
N LEU A 128 -3.61 -8.88 4.88
CA LEU A 128 -3.28 -8.17 6.10
C LEU A 128 -2.05 -8.80 6.71
N LEU A 129 -0.90 -8.13 6.61
CA LEU A 129 0.36 -8.60 7.15
C LEU A 129 0.51 -8.11 8.58
N ILE A 130 0.64 -9.03 9.52
CA ILE A 130 0.63 -8.73 10.94
C ILE A 130 1.90 -9.21 11.66
N TYR A 131 2.25 -8.48 12.71
CA TYR A 131 3.29 -8.83 13.67
C TYR A 131 2.92 -8.29 15.05
N ALA A 132 3.28 -9.00 16.11
CA ALA A 132 3.26 -8.47 17.47
C ALA A 132 4.46 -8.95 18.25
N ASN A 133 4.88 -8.16 19.25
CA ASN A 133 6.05 -8.46 20.08
C ASN A 133 5.82 -9.57 21.12
N SER A 134 4.59 -10.07 21.24
CA SER A 134 4.26 -11.25 22.07
C SER A 134 3.31 -12.21 21.33
N PRO A 135 3.35 -13.52 21.63
CA PRO A 135 2.41 -14.49 21.07
C PRO A 135 0.95 -14.19 21.40
N GLU A 136 0.68 -13.70 22.62
CA GLU A 136 -0.67 -13.35 23.06
C GLU A 136 -1.24 -12.21 22.21
N ASP A 137 -0.44 -11.14 22.01
CA ASP A 137 -0.85 -10.01 21.19
C ASP A 137 -0.96 -10.37 19.72
N LEU A 138 -0.13 -11.29 19.23
CA LEU A 138 -0.25 -11.79 17.86
C LEU A 138 -1.58 -12.53 17.65
N ILE A 139 -2.01 -13.38 18.59
CA ILE A 139 -3.32 -14.06 18.54
C ILE A 139 -4.45 -13.02 18.56
N ARG A 140 -4.36 -12.01 19.43
CA ARG A 140 -5.34 -10.94 19.52
C ARG A 140 -5.41 -10.13 18.21
N LEU A 141 -4.26 -9.75 17.66
CA LEU A 141 -4.15 -9.02 16.41
C LEU A 141 -4.67 -9.84 15.22
N HIS A 142 -4.35 -11.13 15.16
CA HIS A 142 -4.87 -12.05 14.15
C HIS A 142 -6.40 -12.12 14.21
N GLY A 143 -6.98 -12.27 15.41
CA GLY A 143 -8.42 -12.27 15.61
C GLY A 143 -9.08 -10.98 15.10
N PHE A 144 -8.48 -9.81 15.38
CA PHE A 144 -8.93 -8.53 14.84
C PHE A 144 -8.84 -8.49 13.30
N ALA A 145 -7.67 -8.80 12.75
CA ALA A 145 -7.44 -8.78 11.30
C ALA A 145 -8.42 -9.71 10.55
N SER A 146 -8.71 -10.89 11.13
CA SER A 146 -9.65 -11.87 10.56
C SER A 146 -11.10 -11.39 10.53
N THR A 147 -11.47 -10.36 11.28
CA THR A 147 -12.81 -9.72 11.13
C THR A 147 -12.88 -8.84 9.88
N LEU A 148 -11.74 -8.42 9.36
CA LEU A 148 -11.64 -7.49 8.23
C LEU A 148 -11.32 -8.20 6.92
N SER A 149 -10.50 -9.26 6.95
CA SER A 149 -10.06 -9.99 5.75
C SER A 149 -9.97 -11.50 6.00
N SER A 150 -10.20 -12.28 4.94
CA SER A 150 -9.93 -13.72 4.92
C SER A 150 -8.43 -14.04 4.78
N LYS A 151 -7.58 -13.06 4.42
CA LYS A 151 -6.15 -13.23 4.13
C LYS A 151 -5.32 -12.52 5.20
N VAL A 152 -5.04 -13.22 6.29
CA VAL A 152 -4.21 -12.70 7.39
C VAL A 152 -2.95 -13.53 7.51
N GLU A 153 -1.79 -12.90 7.43
CA GLU A 153 -0.52 -13.58 7.42
C GLU A 153 0.46 -12.95 8.43
N TYR A 154 1.18 -13.79 9.17
CA TYR A 154 2.32 -13.34 9.95
C TYR A 154 3.44 -12.88 9.02
N CYS A 155 4.00 -11.70 9.29
CA CYS A 155 5.05 -11.13 8.47
C CYS A 155 6.04 -10.32 9.32
N GLY A 156 7.26 -10.81 9.43
CA GLY A 156 8.36 -10.10 10.09
C GLY A 156 8.81 -8.88 9.31
N ASP A 157 9.63 -8.04 9.96
CA ASP A 157 10.04 -6.74 9.41
C ASP A 157 10.75 -6.85 8.06
N GLU A 158 11.69 -7.78 7.90
CA GLU A 158 12.46 -7.94 6.65
C GLU A 158 11.58 -8.43 5.50
N GLN A 159 10.67 -9.36 5.77
CA GLN A 159 9.71 -9.82 4.77
C GLN A 159 8.76 -8.69 4.35
N ARG A 160 8.26 -7.89 5.31
CA ARG A 160 7.38 -6.76 5.03
C ARG A 160 8.05 -5.70 4.18
N LYS A 161 9.32 -5.36 4.49
CA LYS A 161 10.11 -4.43 3.67
C LYS A 161 10.26 -4.93 2.23
N ALA A 162 10.57 -6.22 2.06
CA ALA A 162 10.69 -6.82 0.72
C ALA A 162 9.35 -6.80 -0.03
N ILE A 163 8.25 -7.16 0.63
CA ILE A 163 6.89 -7.10 0.07
C ILE A 163 6.52 -5.66 -0.31
N HIS A 164 6.82 -4.69 0.56
CA HIS A 164 6.54 -3.29 0.27
C HIS A 164 7.33 -2.79 -0.95
N LEU A 165 8.62 -3.13 -1.05
CA LEU A 165 9.42 -2.80 -2.22
C LEU A 165 8.85 -3.44 -3.50
N ALA A 166 8.47 -4.72 -3.45
CA ALA A 166 7.81 -5.38 -4.56
C ALA A 166 6.50 -4.69 -4.95
N ALA A 167 5.68 -4.27 -3.98
CA ALA A 167 4.45 -3.52 -4.21
C ALA A 167 4.69 -2.18 -4.92
N VAL A 168 5.80 -1.49 -4.62
CA VAL A 168 6.19 -0.27 -5.35
C VAL A 168 6.40 -0.58 -6.83
N TYR A 169 7.13 -1.67 -7.15
CA TYR A 169 7.35 -2.08 -8.55
C TYR A 169 6.05 -2.43 -9.25
N VAL A 170 5.24 -3.33 -8.67
CA VAL A 170 4.07 -3.88 -9.36
C VAL A 170 2.82 -2.99 -9.31
N SER A 171 2.80 -1.98 -8.47
CA SER A 171 1.67 -1.05 -8.34
C SER A 171 2.06 0.37 -8.72
N ASN A 172 3.00 0.99 -7.99
CA ASN A 172 3.31 2.41 -8.18
C ASN A 172 3.97 2.66 -9.54
N PHE A 173 4.99 1.88 -9.90
CA PHE A 173 5.66 2.06 -11.20
C PHE A 173 4.78 1.63 -12.36
N THR A 174 3.96 0.58 -12.21
CA THR A 174 2.97 0.23 -13.22
C THR A 174 2.00 1.38 -13.47
N ASN A 175 1.55 2.07 -12.41
CA ASN A 175 0.67 3.24 -12.58
C ASN A 175 1.37 4.39 -13.31
N VAL A 176 2.67 4.60 -13.10
CA VAL A 176 3.47 5.57 -13.89
C VAL A 176 3.52 5.14 -15.36
N MET A 177 3.74 3.85 -15.66
CA MET A 177 3.74 3.35 -17.04
C MET A 177 2.38 3.54 -17.72
N LEU A 178 1.28 3.33 -17.00
CA LEU A 178 -0.06 3.63 -17.52
C LEU A 178 -0.21 5.14 -17.83
N GLY A 179 0.35 6.01 -17.00
CA GLY A 179 0.37 7.47 -17.26
C GLY A 179 1.16 7.86 -18.50
N VAL A 180 2.33 7.24 -18.73
CA VAL A 180 3.12 7.43 -19.96
C VAL A 180 2.33 6.96 -21.18
N GLY A 181 1.72 5.78 -21.11
CA GLY A 181 0.88 5.26 -22.18
C GLY A 181 -0.34 6.15 -22.47
N ASP A 182 -1.02 6.65 -21.44
CA ASP A 182 -2.15 7.56 -21.57
C ASP A 182 -1.78 8.88 -22.27
N LYS A 183 -0.60 9.43 -21.92
CA LYS A 183 -0.07 10.64 -22.59
C LYS A 183 0.16 10.40 -24.07
N LEU A 184 0.89 9.32 -24.44
CA LEU A 184 1.15 8.97 -25.84
C LEU A 184 -0.13 8.75 -26.65
N LEU A 185 -1.14 8.13 -26.06
CA LEU A 185 -2.44 7.92 -26.69
C LEU A 185 -3.20 9.22 -26.89
N LYS A 186 -3.22 10.10 -25.88
CA LYS A 186 -3.89 11.41 -25.97
C LYS A 186 -3.28 12.32 -27.04
N ASP A 187 -1.96 12.31 -27.17
CA ASP A 187 -1.24 13.06 -28.19
C ASP A 187 -1.63 12.61 -29.62
N ASN A 188 -2.21 11.39 -29.75
CA ASN A 188 -2.73 10.83 -31.01
C ASN A 188 -4.26 10.72 -31.04
N GLY A 189 -4.99 11.44 -30.17
CA GLY A 189 -6.46 11.51 -30.17
C GLY A 189 -7.14 10.24 -29.65
N LEU A 190 -6.41 9.37 -28.96
CA LEU A 190 -6.90 8.10 -28.39
C LEU A 190 -7.06 8.20 -26.87
N LYS A 191 -7.72 7.21 -26.28
CA LYS A 191 -7.95 7.11 -24.83
C LYS A 191 -7.31 5.84 -24.27
N LEU A 192 -6.94 5.86 -22.98
CA LEU A 192 -6.30 4.73 -22.30
C LEU A 192 -7.17 3.46 -22.32
N GLU A 193 -8.50 3.62 -22.40
CA GLU A 193 -9.44 2.49 -22.41
C GLU A 193 -9.19 1.49 -23.54
N VAL A 194 -8.58 1.92 -24.66
CA VAL A 194 -8.22 1.02 -25.76
C VAL A 194 -7.19 -0.03 -25.34
N MET A 195 -6.37 0.28 -24.32
CA MET A 195 -5.34 -0.63 -23.79
C MET A 195 -5.87 -1.61 -22.73
N LYS A 196 -7.09 -1.42 -22.23
CA LYS A 196 -7.63 -2.23 -21.12
C LYS A 196 -7.55 -3.73 -21.39
N PRO A 197 -8.00 -4.28 -22.54
CA PRO A 197 -7.92 -5.73 -22.79
C PRO A 197 -6.48 -6.25 -22.81
N LEU A 198 -5.54 -5.46 -23.35
CA LEU A 198 -4.12 -5.82 -23.38
C LEU A 198 -3.53 -5.90 -21.96
N ILE A 199 -3.87 -4.93 -21.10
CA ILE A 199 -3.36 -4.87 -19.72
C ILE A 199 -3.93 -6.06 -18.91
N GLU A 200 -5.22 -6.33 -19.03
CA GLU A 200 -5.88 -7.45 -18.35
C GLU A 200 -5.28 -8.80 -18.76
N GLU A 201 -5.04 -9.02 -20.04
CA GLU A 201 -4.43 -10.24 -20.57
C GLU A 201 -2.97 -10.39 -20.10
N MET A 202 -2.19 -9.31 -20.12
CA MET A 202 -0.81 -9.31 -19.64
C MET A 202 -0.72 -9.74 -18.17
N ILE A 203 -1.58 -9.16 -17.32
CA ILE A 203 -1.63 -9.49 -15.88
C ILE A 203 -2.03 -10.96 -15.72
N LYS A 204 -3.12 -11.39 -16.35
CA LYS A 204 -3.62 -12.76 -16.26
C LYS A 204 -2.54 -13.77 -16.67
N LYS A 205 -1.93 -13.59 -17.83
CA LYS A 205 -0.87 -14.46 -18.34
C LYS A 205 0.33 -14.54 -17.39
N SER A 206 0.74 -13.41 -16.78
CA SER A 206 1.86 -13.37 -15.85
C SER A 206 1.63 -14.20 -14.58
N PHE A 207 0.38 -14.38 -14.15
CA PHE A 207 0.02 -15.24 -13.02
C PHE A 207 -0.22 -16.70 -13.43
N GLU A 208 -0.58 -16.97 -14.68
CA GLU A 208 -0.83 -18.33 -15.19
C GLU A 208 0.48 -19.05 -15.56
N THR A 209 1.47 -18.33 -16.09
CA THR A 209 2.78 -18.87 -16.46
C THR A 209 3.86 -18.35 -15.51
N SER A 210 4.53 -17.27 -15.91
CA SER A 210 5.41 -16.45 -15.08
C SER A 210 5.59 -15.09 -15.76
N PRO A 211 6.01 -14.03 -15.04
CA PRO A 211 6.32 -12.73 -15.67
C PRO A 211 7.40 -12.83 -16.74
N GLU A 212 8.33 -13.78 -16.59
CA GLU A 212 9.42 -14.00 -17.54
C GLU A 212 8.93 -14.64 -18.85
N GLU A 213 8.08 -15.65 -18.77
CA GLU A 213 7.48 -16.33 -19.93
C GLU A 213 6.39 -15.46 -20.59
N ALA A 214 5.69 -14.65 -19.80
CA ALA A 214 4.67 -13.74 -20.31
C ALA A 214 5.25 -12.57 -21.10
N LEU A 215 6.53 -12.21 -20.88
CA LEU A 215 7.16 -11.05 -21.51
C LEU A 215 7.30 -11.22 -23.02
N THR A 216 6.81 -10.25 -23.76
CA THR A 216 6.89 -10.14 -25.22
C THR A 216 7.42 -8.77 -25.62
N GLY A 217 7.40 -8.45 -26.91
CA GLY A 217 7.75 -7.12 -27.42
C GLY A 217 9.08 -7.06 -28.14
N PRO A 218 9.44 -5.88 -28.73
CA PRO A 218 10.62 -5.74 -29.57
C PRO A 218 11.93 -6.01 -28.84
N ALA A 219 12.10 -5.52 -27.63
CA ALA A 219 13.31 -5.76 -26.84
C ALA A 219 13.50 -7.26 -26.51
N ARG A 220 12.42 -7.99 -26.17
CA ARG A 220 12.49 -9.44 -25.90
C ARG A 220 12.93 -10.23 -27.13
N ARG A 221 12.57 -9.78 -28.34
CA ARG A 221 12.91 -10.42 -29.61
C ARG A 221 14.20 -9.88 -30.24
N GLY A 222 14.82 -8.85 -29.69
CA GLY A 222 15.99 -8.19 -30.29
C GLY A 222 15.65 -7.42 -31.58
N ASP A 223 14.45 -6.89 -31.70
CA ASP A 223 13.99 -6.10 -32.87
C ASP A 223 14.51 -4.66 -32.76
N PHE A 224 15.78 -4.46 -33.09
CA PHE A 224 16.45 -3.18 -32.99
C PHE A 224 15.88 -2.12 -33.96
N ALA A 225 15.27 -2.54 -35.09
CA ALA A 225 14.66 -1.60 -36.02
C ALA A 225 13.43 -0.89 -35.39
N THR A 226 12.55 -1.68 -34.75
CA THR A 226 11.39 -1.13 -34.04
C THR A 226 11.82 -0.30 -32.81
N ILE A 227 12.87 -0.73 -32.08
CA ILE A 227 13.42 0.03 -30.94
C ILE A 227 13.87 1.43 -31.42
N ALA A 228 14.69 1.50 -32.48
CA ALA A 228 15.17 2.77 -33.00
C ALA A 228 14.06 3.69 -33.55
N GLU A 229 12.96 3.12 -34.05
CA GLU A 229 11.78 3.89 -34.43
C GLU A 229 11.06 4.50 -33.21
N HIS A 230 10.88 3.71 -32.15
CA HIS A 230 10.30 4.19 -30.89
C HIS A 230 11.14 5.30 -30.27
N GLU A 231 12.47 5.18 -30.27
CA GLU A 231 13.38 6.23 -29.78
C GLU A 231 13.20 7.54 -30.56
N LYS A 232 13.06 7.47 -31.88
CA LYS A 232 12.77 8.65 -32.70
C LYS A 232 11.41 9.27 -32.38
N MET A 233 10.39 8.45 -32.16
CA MET A 233 9.06 8.94 -31.75
C MET A 233 9.08 9.64 -30.40
N LEU A 234 9.99 9.26 -29.52
CA LEU A 234 10.14 9.83 -28.17
C LEU A 234 11.17 10.98 -28.10
N ALA A 235 11.81 11.37 -29.22
CA ALA A 235 12.91 12.35 -29.21
C ALA A 235 12.54 13.69 -28.57
N ASP A 236 11.30 14.13 -28.68
CA ASP A 236 10.80 15.36 -28.07
C ASP A 236 10.25 15.17 -26.65
N ASN A 237 10.36 13.96 -26.08
CA ASN A 237 9.88 13.60 -24.76
C ASN A 237 11.03 12.92 -23.96
N PRO A 238 12.00 13.72 -23.46
CA PRO A 238 13.24 13.16 -22.90
C PRO A 238 13.06 12.28 -21.66
N ASP A 239 12.07 12.55 -20.80
CA ASP A 239 11.80 11.75 -19.60
C ASP A 239 11.22 10.39 -19.97
N GLU A 240 10.27 10.34 -20.89
CA GLU A 240 9.68 9.10 -21.41
C GLU A 240 10.71 8.28 -22.20
N LEU A 241 11.57 8.94 -22.98
CA LEU A 241 12.67 8.31 -23.69
C LEU A 241 13.65 7.64 -22.71
N ALA A 242 14.03 8.35 -21.64
CA ALA A 242 14.92 7.79 -20.63
C ALA A 242 14.35 6.53 -19.97
N ILE A 243 13.06 6.55 -19.60
CA ILE A 243 12.36 5.37 -19.06
C ILE A 243 12.35 4.23 -20.08
N TYR A 244 12.02 4.53 -21.34
CA TYR A 244 11.98 3.54 -22.43
C TYR A 244 13.35 2.87 -22.61
N MET A 245 14.43 3.64 -22.68
CA MET A 245 15.79 3.13 -22.85
C MET A 245 16.21 2.24 -21.69
N ILE A 246 16.02 2.69 -20.43
CA ILE A 246 16.39 1.92 -19.23
C ILE A 246 15.70 0.54 -19.23
N LEU A 247 14.40 0.51 -19.50
CA LEU A 247 13.64 -0.75 -19.51
C LEU A 247 14.02 -1.64 -20.72
N THR A 248 14.25 -1.04 -21.88
CA THR A 248 14.70 -1.74 -23.09
C THR A 248 16.06 -2.40 -22.85
N ASP A 249 17.03 -1.66 -22.32
CA ASP A 249 18.37 -2.18 -22.02
C ASP A 249 18.32 -3.30 -20.99
N TYR A 250 17.53 -3.13 -19.92
CA TYR A 250 17.32 -4.19 -18.93
C TYR A 250 16.79 -5.50 -19.56
N ILE A 251 15.80 -5.38 -20.48
CA ILE A 251 15.23 -6.55 -21.17
C ILE A 251 16.27 -7.19 -22.10
N LEU A 252 16.96 -6.40 -22.91
CA LEU A 252 17.99 -6.88 -23.81
C LEU A 252 19.12 -7.60 -23.05
N GLU A 253 19.60 -7.02 -21.96
CA GLU A 253 20.64 -7.62 -21.13
C GLU A 253 20.22 -8.95 -20.51
N LYS A 254 19.01 -8.99 -19.97
CA LYS A 254 18.51 -10.17 -19.28
C LYS A 254 18.18 -11.34 -20.23
N TYR A 255 17.63 -11.04 -21.40
CA TYR A 255 17.02 -12.07 -22.24
C TYR A 255 17.80 -12.35 -23.54
N GLN A 256 18.54 -11.36 -24.11
CA GLN A 256 19.30 -11.59 -25.34
C GLN A 256 20.73 -12.10 -25.10
N LYS A 257 21.36 -11.77 -23.95
CA LYS A 257 22.69 -12.31 -23.60
C LYS A 257 22.62 -13.79 -23.21
N ASN A 258 21.51 -14.29 -22.68
CA ASN A 258 21.36 -15.67 -22.24
C ASN A 258 21.01 -16.65 -23.37
N GLU A 259 20.63 -16.16 -24.54
CA GLU A 259 20.38 -17.04 -25.73
C GLU A 259 21.66 -17.31 -26.57
N LYS A 260 22.82 -16.74 -26.19
CA LYS A 260 24.10 -16.92 -26.87
C LYS A 260 25.09 -17.86 -26.15
N LEU A 261 24.63 -18.53 -25.09
CA LEU A 261 25.35 -19.61 -24.38
C LEU A 261 24.64 -20.95 -24.58
#